data_dd5eff428506c8647446760ac0def8d3
#
_entry.id   dd5eff428506c8647446760ac0def8d3
#
_cell.length_a   1.000
_cell.length_b   1.000
_cell.length_c   1.000
_cell.angle_alpha   90.00
_cell.angle_beta   90.00
_cell.angle_gamma   90.00
#
_symmetry.space_group_name_H-M   'P 1'
#
loop_
_entity.id
_entity.type
_entity.pdbx_description
1 polymer ?
#
loop_
_entity_poly.entity_id
_entity_poly.type
_entity_poly.pdbx_seq_one_letter_code
_entity_poly.pdbx_strand_id
1 'polypeptide(L)'
;MSFQAVFEIQQSMTVNNRRMVGQQVTRSGYITVAQYLTAVPWVFTVVPHNYLYYPQARAIIQTIDNKDRQLPETITFTSDNLSWFLQMQGTATAATLNGTPAANTQTLNLTSNGTFKAGDFIMIGGYTYKITADSSGSVVTIHRPLIGTPSSGTTVYMGTQCTFTVVAEKCPTYTLTPMADGAFVNWDDAFVFREYIT
;
A
#
# COMPACT_ATOMS: atom_id res chain seq x y z
N MET A 1 7.75 9.08 -16.25
CA MET A 1 6.46 8.41 -16.41
C MET A 1 6.32 7.41 -15.28
N SER A 2 5.15 7.27 -14.72
CA SER A 2 4.96 6.62 -13.42
C SER A 2 3.64 5.87 -13.38
N PHE A 3 3.59 4.74 -12.68
CA PHE A 3 2.35 4.06 -12.33
C PHE A 3 1.45 4.90 -11.41
N GLN A 4 1.97 5.98 -10.83
CA GLN A 4 1.19 6.96 -10.08
C GLN A 4 -0.08 7.38 -10.85
N ALA A 5 0.03 7.58 -12.17
CA ALA A 5 -1.09 7.94 -13.02
C ALA A 5 -2.24 6.91 -13.01
N VAL A 6 -1.92 5.61 -12.88
CA VAL A 6 -2.94 4.55 -12.77
C VAL A 6 -3.78 4.71 -11.49
N PHE A 7 -3.11 5.05 -10.39
CA PHE A 7 -3.79 5.31 -9.13
C PHE A 7 -4.63 6.59 -9.18
N GLU A 8 -4.19 7.63 -9.88
CA GLU A 8 -4.89 8.91 -9.96
C GLU A 8 -6.15 8.87 -10.83
N ILE A 9 -6.16 8.01 -11.87
CA ILE A 9 -7.31 7.87 -12.78
C ILE A 9 -8.20 6.67 -12.43
N GLN A 10 -8.09 6.13 -11.23
CA GLN A 10 -8.84 4.97 -10.80
C GLN A 10 -10.34 5.21 -10.76
N GLN A 11 -11.11 4.22 -11.22
CA GLN A 11 -12.54 4.11 -10.95
C GLN A 11 -12.77 3.43 -9.59
N SER A 12 -11.94 2.44 -9.28
CA SER A 12 -11.98 1.76 -7.99
C SER A 12 -10.61 1.22 -7.60
N MET A 13 -10.36 1.13 -6.30
CA MET A 13 -9.15 0.55 -5.74
C MET A 13 -9.52 -0.43 -4.63
N THR A 14 -9.08 -1.67 -4.75
CA THR A 14 -9.16 -2.66 -3.69
C THR A 14 -7.80 -2.81 -3.04
N VAL A 15 -7.77 -2.74 -1.72
CA VAL A 15 -6.53 -2.86 -0.94
C VAL A 15 -6.59 -4.12 -0.09
N ASN A 16 -5.58 -4.96 -0.24
CA ASN A 16 -5.46 -6.20 0.52
C ASN A 16 -4.13 -6.24 1.28
N ASN A 17 -4.21 -6.46 2.58
CA ASN A 17 -3.08 -6.68 3.47
C ASN A 17 -3.31 -7.87 4.41
N ARG A 18 -4.18 -8.79 3.99
CA ARG A 18 -4.57 -9.94 4.82
C ARG A 18 -3.45 -10.97 4.84
N ARG A 19 -3.24 -11.55 6.00
CA ARG A 19 -2.28 -12.64 6.19
C ARG A 19 -2.68 -13.85 5.35
N MET A 20 -1.73 -14.45 4.69
CA MET A 20 -1.92 -15.76 4.06
C MET A 20 -1.87 -16.83 5.15
N VAL A 21 -3.01 -17.43 5.42
CA VAL A 21 -3.12 -18.53 6.37
C VAL A 21 -3.52 -19.81 5.63
N GLY A 22 -2.80 -20.89 5.88
CA GLY A 22 -3.21 -22.22 5.47
C GLY A 22 -4.01 -22.85 6.60
N GLN A 23 -5.16 -23.39 6.25
CA GLN A 23 -6.00 -24.14 7.19
C GLN A 23 -5.97 -25.61 6.81
N GLN A 24 -5.62 -26.45 7.77
CA GLN A 24 -5.69 -27.91 7.63
C GLN A 24 -6.64 -28.46 8.67
N VAL A 25 -7.61 -29.22 8.20
CA VAL A 25 -8.54 -29.95 9.07
C VAL A 25 -8.02 -31.38 9.21
N THR A 26 -7.72 -31.80 10.43
CA THR A 26 -7.32 -33.17 10.70
C THR A 26 -8.54 -34.09 10.64
N ARG A 27 -8.31 -35.39 10.45
CA ARG A 27 -9.38 -36.42 10.44
C ARG A 27 -10.22 -36.46 11.72
N SER A 28 -9.65 -35.98 12.84
CA SER A 28 -10.34 -35.85 14.15
C SER A 28 -11.11 -34.54 14.31
N GLY A 29 -11.19 -33.70 13.25
CA GLY A 29 -11.93 -32.44 13.30
C GLY A 29 -11.14 -31.24 13.88
N TYR A 30 -9.89 -31.43 14.30
CA TYR A 30 -9.07 -30.31 14.74
C TYR A 30 -8.64 -29.45 13.56
N ILE A 31 -8.72 -28.12 13.73
CA ILE A 31 -8.27 -27.14 12.75
C ILE A 31 -6.88 -26.65 13.14
N THR A 32 -5.91 -26.88 12.29
CA THR A 32 -4.57 -26.30 12.42
C THR A 32 -4.45 -25.14 11.44
N VAL A 33 -4.10 -23.96 11.95
CA VAL A 33 -3.87 -22.76 11.13
C VAL A 33 -2.36 -22.47 11.10
N ALA A 34 -1.79 -22.47 9.92
CA ALA A 34 -0.40 -22.09 9.70
C ALA A 34 -0.34 -20.71 9.01
N GLN A 35 0.49 -19.82 9.55
CA GLN A 35 0.78 -18.53 8.91
C GLN A 35 2.03 -18.70 8.06
N TYR A 36 1.90 -18.51 6.74
CA TYR A 36 3.00 -18.70 5.79
C TYR A 36 3.91 -17.48 5.62
N LEU A 37 3.39 -16.28 5.87
CA LEU A 37 4.15 -15.03 5.73
C LEU A 37 4.12 -14.25 7.04
N THR A 38 5.31 -13.88 7.53
CA THR A 38 5.45 -12.95 8.67
C THR A 38 5.26 -11.50 8.25
N ALA A 39 5.85 -11.10 7.12
CA ALA A 39 5.66 -9.78 6.53
C ALA A 39 4.67 -9.87 5.37
N VAL A 40 3.44 -9.42 5.61
CA VAL A 40 2.39 -9.44 4.58
C VAL A 40 2.51 -8.16 3.74
N PRO A 41 2.79 -8.29 2.42
CA PRO A 41 2.84 -7.12 1.54
C PRO A 41 1.45 -6.52 1.33
N TRP A 42 1.40 -5.23 1.10
CA TRP A 42 0.23 -4.57 0.57
C TRP A 42 0.01 -4.97 -0.89
N VAL A 43 -1.23 -5.27 -1.23
CA VAL A 43 -1.63 -5.54 -2.61
C VAL A 43 -2.74 -4.58 -2.98
N PHE A 44 -2.51 -3.81 -4.04
CA PHE A 44 -3.47 -2.86 -4.60
C PHE A 44 -3.99 -3.40 -5.93
N THR A 45 -5.29 -3.57 -6.04
CA THR A 45 -5.97 -3.88 -7.30
C THR A 45 -6.68 -2.63 -7.75
N VAL A 46 -6.22 -2.03 -8.83
CA VAL A 46 -6.67 -0.73 -9.33
C VAL A 46 -7.37 -0.93 -10.66
N VAL A 47 -8.64 -0.56 -10.72
CA VAL A 47 -9.41 -0.53 -11.95
C VAL A 47 -9.38 0.89 -12.49
N PRO A 48 -8.78 1.15 -13.66
CA PRO A 48 -8.78 2.48 -14.27
C PRO A 48 -10.17 2.82 -14.82
N HIS A 49 -10.42 4.10 -15.02
CA HIS A 49 -11.65 4.52 -15.72
C HIS A 49 -11.69 3.95 -17.13
N ASN A 50 -12.86 3.47 -17.51
CA ASN A 50 -13.15 3.09 -18.89
C ASN A 50 -13.17 4.33 -19.78
N TYR A 51 -12.84 4.13 -21.07
CA TYR A 51 -12.91 5.18 -22.09
C TYR A 51 -11.98 6.37 -21.87
N LEU A 52 -10.73 6.08 -21.48
CA LEU A 52 -9.70 7.10 -21.48
C LEU A 52 -9.32 7.50 -22.90
N TYR A 53 -9.19 8.79 -23.14
CA TYR A 53 -8.64 9.26 -24.42
C TYR A 53 -7.21 8.74 -24.60
N TYR A 54 -6.87 8.29 -25.80
CA TYR A 54 -5.54 7.72 -26.09
C TYR A 54 -4.36 8.60 -25.63
N PRO A 55 -4.36 9.94 -25.82
CA PRO A 55 -3.29 10.80 -25.32
C PRO A 55 -3.08 10.71 -23.79
N GLN A 56 -4.16 10.51 -23.02
CA GLN A 56 -4.11 10.36 -21.55
C GLN A 56 -3.59 8.97 -21.16
N ALA A 57 -4.07 7.93 -21.84
CA ALA A 57 -3.64 6.55 -21.61
C ALA A 57 -2.22 6.26 -22.10
N ARG A 58 -1.73 7.02 -23.07
CA ARG A 58 -0.40 6.83 -23.68
C ARG A 58 0.72 6.86 -22.64
N ALA A 59 0.66 7.74 -21.66
CA ALA A 59 1.66 7.83 -20.60
C ALA A 59 1.71 6.54 -19.74
N ILE A 60 0.55 5.92 -19.47
CA ILE A 60 0.45 4.66 -18.75
C ILE A 60 1.03 3.52 -19.59
N ILE A 61 0.63 3.44 -20.87
CA ILE A 61 1.14 2.42 -21.81
C ILE A 61 2.66 2.47 -21.90
N GLN A 62 3.23 3.67 -22.09
CA GLN A 62 4.68 3.85 -22.12
C GLN A 62 5.36 3.47 -20.79
N THR A 63 4.67 3.66 -19.66
CA THR A 63 5.20 3.23 -18.36
C THR A 63 5.25 1.71 -18.25
N ILE A 64 4.21 1.02 -18.72
CA ILE A 64 4.16 -0.45 -18.78
C ILE A 64 5.33 -0.97 -19.63
N ASP A 65 5.51 -0.40 -20.83
CA ASP A 65 6.56 -0.80 -21.75
C ASP A 65 7.96 -0.57 -21.19
N ASN A 66 8.18 0.58 -20.54
CA ASN A 66 9.49 0.96 -20.00
C ASN A 66 9.88 0.22 -18.71
N LYS A 67 8.91 -0.10 -17.87
CA LYS A 67 9.14 -0.73 -16.56
C LYS A 67 9.19 -2.26 -16.62
N ASP A 68 8.66 -2.86 -17.68
CA ASP A 68 8.58 -4.31 -17.88
C ASP A 68 8.19 -5.09 -16.61
N ARG A 69 7.32 -4.50 -15.79
CA ARG A 69 6.76 -5.05 -14.53
C ARG A 69 7.77 -5.33 -13.41
N GLN A 70 9.07 -5.17 -13.63
CA GLN A 70 10.11 -5.64 -12.70
C GLN A 70 10.69 -4.54 -11.82
N LEU A 71 10.60 -3.28 -12.25
CA LEU A 71 11.19 -2.19 -11.49
C LEU A 71 10.22 -1.66 -10.44
N PRO A 72 10.64 -1.62 -9.17
CA PRO A 72 9.84 -1.05 -8.11
C PRO A 72 9.66 0.45 -8.31
N GLU A 73 8.51 0.96 -7.91
CA GLU A 73 8.17 2.38 -7.95
C GLU A 73 7.47 2.81 -6.68
N THR A 74 7.76 4.04 -6.23
CA THR A 74 7.10 4.62 -5.07
C THR A 74 5.83 5.35 -5.48
N ILE A 75 4.71 4.94 -4.91
CA ILE A 75 3.39 5.55 -5.08
C ILE A 75 3.11 6.45 -3.88
N THR A 76 2.65 7.67 -4.16
CA THR A 76 2.25 8.66 -3.17
C THR A 76 0.72 8.82 -3.15
N PHE A 77 0.18 9.16 -1.99
CA PHE A 77 -1.26 9.33 -1.79
C PHE A 77 -1.55 10.78 -1.34
N THR A 78 -0.99 11.74 -2.08
CA THR A 78 -1.10 13.17 -1.75
C THR A 78 -2.13 13.92 -2.58
N SER A 79 -2.54 13.39 -3.74
CA SER A 79 -3.56 14.03 -4.59
C SER A 79 -4.94 13.93 -3.95
N ASP A 80 -5.84 14.85 -4.31
CA ASP A 80 -7.22 14.90 -3.80
C ASP A 80 -7.98 13.59 -4.02
N ASN A 81 -7.69 12.90 -5.13
CA ASN A 81 -8.32 11.63 -5.47
C ASN A 81 -7.83 10.44 -4.61
N LEU A 82 -6.70 10.57 -3.93
CA LEU A 82 -6.04 9.48 -3.20
C LEU A 82 -5.84 9.75 -1.72
N SER A 83 -5.74 11.02 -1.32
CA SER A 83 -5.40 11.43 0.05
C SER A 83 -6.37 10.91 1.12
N TRP A 84 -7.63 10.68 0.75
CA TRP A 84 -8.65 10.11 1.62
C TRP A 84 -8.24 8.74 2.20
N PHE A 85 -7.47 7.94 1.45
CA PHE A 85 -7.03 6.60 1.88
C PHE A 85 -6.11 6.66 3.10
N LEU A 86 -5.26 7.68 3.18
CA LEU A 86 -4.29 7.86 4.26
C LEU A 86 -4.70 8.95 5.27
N GLN A 87 -5.95 9.40 5.21
CA GLN A 87 -6.42 10.44 6.13
C GLN A 87 -6.34 9.97 7.58
N MET A 88 -5.63 10.74 8.40
CA MET A 88 -5.48 10.47 9.83
C MET A 88 -6.77 10.78 10.60
N GLN A 89 -7.09 9.92 11.56
CA GLN A 89 -8.15 10.14 12.55
C GLN A 89 -7.55 10.59 13.91
N GLY A 90 -6.29 10.27 14.13
CA GLY A 90 -5.53 10.74 15.30
C GLY A 90 -5.09 12.19 15.15
N THR A 91 -4.55 12.75 16.24
CA THR A 91 -4.09 14.15 16.32
C THR A 91 -2.59 14.30 16.19
N ALA A 92 -1.84 13.21 16.04
CA ALA A 92 -0.39 13.23 15.89
C ALA A 92 0.03 13.92 14.58
N THR A 93 0.97 14.85 14.66
CA THR A 93 1.56 15.52 13.49
C THR A 93 3.07 15.34 13.39
N ALA A 94 3.71 14.84 14.44
CA ALA A 94 5.12 14.48 14.46
C ALA A 94 5.34 13.31 15.43
N ALA A 95 6.15 12.34 15.03
CA ALA A 95 6.57 11.24 15.87
C ALA A 95 7.95 10.71 15.50
N THR A 96 8.63 10.12 16.48
CA THR A 96 9.88 9.39 16.32
C THR A 96 9.84 8.09 17.11
N LEU A 97 10.63 7.11 16.74
CA LEU A 97 10.80 5.89 17.52
C LEU A 97 11.47 6.19 18.87
N ASN A 98 10.86 5.69 19.94
CA ASN A 98 11.40 5.77 21.29
C ASN A 98 12.04 4.41 21.64
N GLY A 99 13.36 4.35 21.57
CA GLY A 99 14.13 3.12 21.68
C GLY A 99 14.26 2.37 20.36
N THR A 100 15.10 1.34 20.35
CA THR A 100 15.28 0.43 19.21
C THR A 100 14.30 -0.73 19.36
N PRO A 101 13.30 -0.86 18.48
CA PRO A 101 12.35 -1.96 18.59
C PRO A 101 13.00 -3.30 18.29
N ALA A 102 12.53 -4.36 18.95
CA ALA A 102 12.95 -5.70 18.62
C ALA A 102 12.52 -6.09 17.21
N ALA A 103 13.30 -6.91 16.53
CA ALA A 103 12.92 -7.45 15.23
C ALA A 103 11.57 -8.18 15.30
N ASN A 104 10.76 -8.05 14.26
CA ASN A 104 9.45 -8.67 14.15
C ASN A 104 8.43 -8.28 15.22
N THR A 105 8.65 -7.19 15.97
CA THR A 105 7.63 -6.67 16.90
C THR A 105 6.44 -6.08 16.17
N GLN A 106 5.27 -6.17 16.78
CA GLN A 106 4.06 -5.47 16.34
C GLN A 106 3.68 -4.32 17.27
N THR A 107 4.42 -4.15 18.36
CA THR A 107 4.20 -3.09 19.33
C THR A 107 5.39 -2.14 19.32
N LEU A 108 5.12 -0.86 19.15
CA LEU A 108 6.14 0.19 19.03
C LEU A 108 5.91 1.25 20.11
N ASN A 109 7.02 1.74 20.64
CA ASN A 109 7.02 2.94 21.50
C ASN A 109 7.38 4.16 20.64
N LEU A 110 6.53 5.17 20.63
CA LEU A 110 6.72 6.39 19.87
C LEU A 110 6.79 7.60 20.82
N THR A 111 7.70 8.52 20.54
CA THR A 111 7.60 9.88 21.05
C THR A 111 6.75 10.68 20.08
N SER A 112 5.56 11.09 20.48
CA SER A 112 4.58 11.74 19.62
C SER A 112 4.01 12.98 20.29
N ASN A 113 3.63 13.97 19.51
CA ASN A 113 2.94 15.19 19.97
C ASN A 113 1.41 15.06 19.97
N GLY A 114 0.88 13.88 19.74
CA GLY A 114 -0.56 13.61 19.67
C GLY A 114 -0.88 12.14 19.78
N THR A 115 -2.12 11.79 19.48
CA THR A 115 -2.65 10.42 19.56
C THR A 115 -2.79 9.80 18.18
N PHE A 116 -2.74 8.47 18.13
CA PHE A 116 -3.04 7.67 16.95
C PHE A 116 -4.34 6.90 17.18
N LYS A 117 -5.10 6.70 16.12
CA LYS A 117 -6.33 5.93 16.11
C LYS A 117 -6.19 4.65 15.28
N ALA A 118 -7.00 3.66 15.62
CA ALA A 118 -7.10 2.46 14.81
C ALA A 118 -7.52 2.83 13.38
N GLY A 119 -6.75 2.36 12.40
CA GLY A 119 -6.95 2.73 10.99
C GLY A 119 -5.95 3.73 10.45
N ASP A 120 -5.28 4.51 11.32
CA ASP A 120 -4.23 5.43 10.91
C ASP A 120 -3.04 4.70 10.28
N PHE A 121 -2.34 5.39 9.39
CA PHE A 121 -1.16 4.87 8.71
C PHE A 121 0.10 5.58 9.18
N ILE A 122 1.14 4.80 9.41
CA ILE A 122 2.48 5.28 9.72
C ILE A 122 3.51 4.59 8.82
N MET A 123 4.60 5.29 8.49
CA MET A 123 5.70 4.72 7.73
C MET A 123 6.99 4.83 8.52
N ILE A 124 7.70 3.70 8.63
CA ILE A 124 8.97 3.57 9.35
C ILE A 124 9.93 2.76 8.48
N GLY A 125 11.13 3.26 8.28
CA GLY A 125 12.14 2.56 7.50
C GLY A 125 11.76 2.30 6.03
N GLY A 126 10.84 3.13 5.48
CA GLY A 126 10.37 2.98 4.09
C GLY A 126 9.18 2.04 3.92
N TYR A 127 8.68 1.44 5.00
CA TYR A 127 7.52 0.55 4.97
C TYR A 127 6.32 1.14 5.68
N THR A 128 5.16 1.04 5.06
CA THR A 128 3.90 1.58 5.60
C THR A 128 3.14 0.52 6.40
N TYR A 129 2.72 0.91 7.59
CA TYR A 129 1.98 0.10 8.56
C TYR A 129 0.64 0.75 8.88
N LYS A 130 -0.38 -0.08 9.11
CA LYS A 130 -1.68 0.35 9.62
C LYS A 130 -1.74 0.11 11.12
N ILE A 131 -2.20 1.09 11.87
CA ILE A 131 -2.43 0.99 13.30
C ILE A 131 -3.72 0.18 13.54
N THR A 132 -3.67 -0.78 14.44
CA THR A 132 -4.77 -1.73 14.68
C THR A 132 -5.60 -1.41 15.92
N ALA A 133 -5.07 -0.59 16.83
CA ALA A 133 -5.76 -0.17 18.03
C ALA A 133 -5.40 1.31 18.35
N ASP A 134 -6.30 2.01 19.04
CA ASP A 134 -6.02 3.35 19.53
C ASP A 134 -4.75 3.35 20.39
N SER A 135 -3.92 4.37 20.25
CA SER A 135 -2.68 4.47 21.00
C SER A 135 -2.96 4.57 22.50
N SER A 136 -2.19 3.83 23.30
CA SER A 136 -2.18 3.96 24.77
C SER A 136 -0.90 4.65 25.18
N GLY A 137 -1.00 5.96 25.47
CA GLY A 137 0.19 6.78 25.70
C GLY A 137 1.12 6.81 24.48
N SER A 138 2.38 6.38 24.69
CA SER A 138 3.39 6.27 23.63
C SER A 138 3.35 4.96 22.83
N VAL A 139 2.47 4.02 23.20
CA VAL A 139 2.45 2.68 22.59
C VAL A 139 1.46 2.61 21.44
N VAL A 140 1.91 2.12 20.30
CA VAL A 140 1.07 1.83 19.13
C VAL A 140 1.24 0.38 18.69
N THR A 141 0.15 -0.22 18.19
CA THR A 141 0.15 -1.59 17.67
C THR A 141 -0.09 -1.57 16.16
N ILE A 142 0.77 -2.25 15.41
CA ILE A 142 0.76 -2.28 13.95
C ILE A 142 0.26 -3.63 13.42
N HIS A 143 -0.31 -3.62 12.21
CA HIS A 143 -1.02 -4.76 11.61
C HIS A 143 -0.10 -5.94 11.24
N ARG A 144 1.21 -5.71 11.04
CA ARG A 144 2.20 -6.72 10.68
C ARG A 144 3.49 -6.50 11.46
N PRO A 145 4.35 -7.52 11.59
CA PRO A 145 5.66 -7.37 12.19
C PRO A 145 6.48 -6.27 11.53
N LEU A 146 7.26 -5.55 12.34
CA LEU A 146 8.17 -4.51 11.87
C LEU A 146 9.24 -5.13 10.96
N ILE A 147 9.40 -4.55 9.78
CA ILE A 147 10.43 -4.96 8.81
C ILE A 147 11.71 -4.22 9.13
N GLY A 148 12.80 -4.97 9.28
CA GLY A 148 14.10 -4.42 9.69
C GLY A 148 14.16 -4.04 11.17
N THR A 149 15.23 -3.34 11.53
CA THR A 149 15.52 -2.89 12.91
C THR A 149 15.89 -1.40 12.90
N PRO A 150 14.93 -0.51 12.69
CA PRO A 150 15.21 0.92 12.69
C PRO A 150 15.72 1.36 14.07
N SER A 151 16.64 2.31 14.09
CA SER A 151 17.25 2.81 15.33
C SER A 151 16.31 3.74 16.09
N SER A 152 16.60 3.94 17.38
CA SER A 152 15.95 4.98 18.18
C SER A 152 16.10 6.35 17.51
N GLY A 153 15.06 7.17 17.60
CA GLY A 153 15.00 8.50 16.98
C GLY A 153 14.65 8.49 15.49
N THR A 154 14.47 7.32 14.85
CA THR A 154 14.00 7.26 13.47
C THR A 154 12.67 7.99 13.33
N THR A 155 12.58 8.89 12.35
CA THR A 155 11.35 9.63 12.05
C THR A 155 10.23 8.68 11.61
N VAL A 156 9.05 8.89 12.16
CA VAL A 156 7.82 8.19 11.79
C VAL A 156 7.00 9.14 10.93
N TYR A 157 6.88 8.83 9.66
CA TYR A 157 5.98 9.54 8.76
C TYR A 157 4.55 9.06 8.98
N MET A 158 3.56 9.90 8.72
CA MET A 158 2.16 9.58 9.03
C MET A 158 1.18 10.15 8.02
N GLY A 159 0.05 9.51 7.89
CA GLY A 159 -1.01 9.93 6.99
C GLY A 159 -0.50 10.06 5.55
N THR A 160 -0.78 11.16 4.89
CA THR A 160 -0.40 11.44 3.49
C THR A 160 1.11 11.51 3.23
N GLN A 161 1.95 11.50 4.26
CA GLN A 161 3.40 11.38 4.12
C GLN A 161 3.83 9.92 3.88
N CYS A 162 2.96 8.95 4.15
CA CYS A 162 3.24 7.55 3.88
C CYS A 162 3.24 7.28 2.37
N THR A 163 4.16 6.44 1.95
CA THR A 163 4.31 6.03 0.55
C THR A 163 4.37 4.51 0.48
N PHE A 164 4.13 3.96 -0.71
CA PHE A 164 4.24 2.52 -0.95
C PHE A 164 5.17 2.29 -2.12
N THR A 165 6.24 1.54 -1.89
CA THR A 165 7.08 1.05 -2.98
C THR A 165 6.46 -0.24 -3.49
N VAL A 166 6.07 -0.27 -4.77
CA VAL A 166 5.34 -1.38 -5.37
C VAL A 166 5.96 -1.85 -6.66
N VAL A 167 5.71 -3.10 -7.02
CA VAL A 167 5.96 -3.66 -8.35
C VAL A 167 4.62 -4.02 -8.99
N ALA A 168 4.53 -3.86 -10.30
CA ALA A 168 3.35 -4.28 -11.04
C ALA A 168 3.38 -5.80 -11.21
N GLU A 169 2.49 -6.51 -10.52
CA GLU A 169 2.33 -7.97 -10.65
C GLU A 169 1.50 -8.32 -11.89
N LYS A 170 0.50 -7.50 -12.20
CA LYS A 170 -0.35 -7.65 -13.37
C LYS A 170 -0.59 -6.28 -14.01
N CYS A 171 -0.30 -6.20 -15.31
CA CYS A 171 -0.72 -5.10 -16.17
C CYS A 171 -1.74 -5.66 -17.15
N PRO A 172 -2.97 -5.12 -17.23
CA PRO A 172 -3.98 -5.56 -18.16
C PRO A 172 -3.61 -5.21 -19.59
N THR A 173 -4.17 -5.93 -20.54
CA THR A 173 -4.21 -5.54 -21.94
C THR A 173 -5.25 -4.44 -22.15
N TYR A 174 -5.19 -3.78 -23.31
CA TYR A 174 -6.13 -2.72 -23.64
C TYR A 174 -6.63 -2.85 -25.07
N THR A 175 -7.84 -2.40 -25.28
CA THR A 175 -8.49 -2.33 -26.59
C THR A 175 -8.63 -0.87 -27.02
N LEU A 176 -8.26 -0.58 -28.26
CA LEU A 176 -8.45 0.71 -28.90
C LEU A 176 -9.77 0.74 -29.66
N THR A 177 -10.65 1.64 -29.28
CA THR A 177 -11.90 1.89 -30.00
C THR A 177 -11.77 3.20 -30.81
N PRO A 178 -11.62 3.13 -32.15
CA PRO A 178 -11.45 4.30 -32.97
C PRO A 178 -12.74 5.14 -33.00
N MET A 179 -12.57 6.45 -33.05
CA MET A 179 -13.61 7.46 -33.17
C MET A 179 -13.20 8.50 -34.22
N ALA A 180 -14.12 9.42 -34.59
CA ALA A 180 -13.86 10.43 -35.61
C ALA A 180 -12.62 11.30 -35.30
N ASP A 181 -12.39 11.61 -34.03
CA ASP A 181 -11.30 12.50 -33.59
C ASP A 181 -10.22 11.81 -32.75
N GLY A 182 -10.06 10.50 -32.87
CA GLY A 182 -9.04 9.76 -32.11
C GLY A 182 -9.44 8.36 -31.74
N ALA A 183 -8.99 7.89 -30.57
CA ALA A 183 -9.34 6.58 -30.05
C ALA A 183 -9.54 6.63 -28.53
N PHE A 184 -10.48 5.82 -28.06
CA PHE A 184 -10.60 5.49 -26.66
C PHE A 184 -9.85 4.21 -26.31
N VAL A 185 -9.29 4.19 -25.12
CA VAL A 185 -8.60 3.03 -24.54
C VAL A 185 -9.50 2.42 -23.49
N ASN A 186 -9.82 1.15 -23.66
CA ASN A 186 -10.46 0.33 -22.66
C ASN A 186 -9.47 -0.70 -22.14
N TRP A 187 -9.31 -0.74 -20.83
CA TRP A 187 -8.52 -1.77 -20.17
C TRP A 187 -9.38 -3.01 -19.94
N ASP A 188 -8.86 -4.18 -20.30
CA ASP A 188 -9.62 -5.42 -20.21
C ASP A 188 -9.77 -5.95 -18.79
N ASP A 189 -8.94 -5.46 -17.85
CA ASP A 189 -8.92 -5.92 -16.45
C ASP A 189 -8.29 -4.85 -15.53
N ALA A 190 -8.14 -5.18 -14.24
CA ALA A 190 -7.48 -4.36 -13.24
C ALA A 190 -5.95 -4.49 -13.31
N PHE A 191 -5.26 -3.42 -12.92
CA PHE A 191 -3.85 -3.47 -12.55
C PHE A 191 -3.71 -4.06 -11.15
N VAL A 192 -2.70 -4.90 -10.94
CA VAL A 192 -2.37 -5.44 -9.62
C VAL A 192 -0.94 -5.02 -9.27
N PHE A 193 -0.83 -4.31 -8.17
CA PHE A 193 0.46 -3.87 -7.61
C PHE A 193 0.68 -4.54 -6.27
N ARG A 194 1.89 -5.03 -6.07
CA ARG A 194 2.31 -5.63 -4.81
C ARG A 194 3.42 -4.80 -4.20
N GLU A 195 3.35 -4.55 -2.89
CA GLU A 195 4.44 -3.91 -2.15
C GLU A 195 5.74 -4.69 -2.29
N TYR A 196 6.79 -3.98 -2.61
CA TYR A 196 8.14 -4.51 -2.72
C TYR A 196 8.82 -4.48 -1.34
N ILE A 197 9.05 -5.66 -0.79
CA ILE A 197 9.73 -5.85 0.49
C ILE A 197 11.09 -6.49 0.20
N THR A 198 12.18 -5.84 0.64
CA THR A 198 13.58 -6.31 0.51
C THR A 198 14.11 -6.86 1.81
#